data_a181e09ba2e7490b7d558a6f8ce832bf
#
_entry.id   a181e09ba2e7490b7d558a6f8ce832bf
#
_cell.length_a   1.000
_cell.length_b   1.000
_cell.length_c   1.000
_cell.angle_alpha   90.00
_cell.angle_beta   90.00
_cell.angle_gamma   90.00
#
_symmetry.space_group_name_H-M   'P 1'
#
loop_
_entity.id
_entity.type
_entity.pdbx_description
1 polymer ?
#
loop_
_entity_poly.entity_id
_entity_poly.type
_entity_poly.pdbx_seq_one_letter_code
_entity_poly.pdbx_strand_id
1 'polypeptide(L)'
;MKIWTYLTLFTVVAISAIGLGTIVKKNNSARVSPPPTITRTTPNTQETIRVDLTLAPETTSLHVGEETIYDVTIDSRDLGVVIVQGSFSFDPARLAILSIEPGPFLSQPDVLAKSVDPVAGKISYTLGSLKYGQGEGVVFRIKVKALTQTQGLVSPLSFEREKTKIGLKDQVKDIGFSVDQTVILFNEQLMTILS
;
A
#
# COMPACT_ATOMS: atom_id res chain seq x y z
N MET A 1 5.23 -31.34 -30.72
CA MET A 1 3.97 -32.11 -30.81
C MET A 1 3.28 -32.09 -29.47
N LYS A 2 2.01 -31.64 -29.41
CA LYS A 2 1.08 -31.61 -28.27
C LYS A 2 1.23 -30.43 -27.26
N ILE A 3 0.88 -29.24 -27.74
CA ILE A 3 0.39 -28.14 -26.90
C ILE A 3 -0.93 -27.70 -27.55
N TRP A 4 -2.00 -28.40 -27.28
CA TRP A 4 -3.33 -28.01 -27.72
C TRP A 4 -4.37 -28.84 -26.96
N THR A 5 -4.69 -28.46 -25.71
CA THR A 5 -5.86 -29.02 -25.00
C THR A 5 -6.17 -28.29 -23.70
N TYR A 6 -6.17 -26.96 -23.65
CA TYR A 6 -6.79 -26.21 -22.53
C TYR A 6 -7.46 -24.90 -22.99
N LEU A 7 -8.18 -24.98 -24.10
CA LEU A 7 -8.98 -23.85 -24.57
C LEU A 7 -10.42 -24.29 -24.82
N THR A 8 -11.12 -24.82 -23.83
CA THR A 8 -12.58 -24.96 -23.85
C THR A 8 -13.05 -25.29 -22.46
N LEU A 9 -13.42 -24.31 -21.63
CA LEU A 9 -14.46 -24.40 -20.61
C LEU A 9 -14.71 -23.04 -19.95
N PHE A 10 -15.20 -22.07 -20.71
CA PHE A 10 -15.83 -20.89 -20.12
C PHE A 10 -16.93 -20.40 -21.07
N THR A 11 -18.02 -21.16 -21.13
CA THR A 11 -19.27 -20.64 -21.66
C THR A 11 -20.44 -21.21 -20.86
N VAL A 12 -21.37 -20.31 -20.54
CA VAL A 12 -22.75 -20.59 -20.16
C VAL A 12 -23.01 -20.87 -18.67
N VAL A 13 -23.37 -19.83 -17.90
CA VAL A 13 -24.61 -19.82 -17.12
C VAL A 13 -25.19 -18.39 -17.14
N ALA A 14 -26.04 -18.11 -18.11
CA ALA A 14 -27.03 -17.07 -18.06
C ALA A 14 -28.39 -17.78 -17.94
N ILE A 15 -29.03 -17.76 -16.78
CA ILE A 15 -30.40 -18.19 -16.59
C ILE A 15 -31.18 -17.09 -15.89
N SER A 16 -31.94 -16.42 -16.69
CA SER A 16 -33.24 -15.78 -16.52
C SER A 16 -34.04 -16.25 -15.29
N ALA A 17 -34.42 -15.30 -14.44
CA ALA A 17 -35.55 -15.44 -13.53
C ALA A 17 -36.67 -14.47 -13.96
N ILE A 18 -37.66 -15.03 -14.63
CA ILE A 18 -38.94 -14.43 -15.02
C ILE A 18 -39.82 -14.35 -13.78
N GLY A 19 -40.48 -13.20 -13.65
CA GLY A 19 -41.31 -12.84 -12.54
C GLY A 19 -42.56 -13.70 -12.34
N LEU A 20 -43.05 -13.67 -11.14
CA LEU A 20 -44.43 -13.99 -10.78
C LEU A 20 -44.98 -12.86 -9.92
N GLY A 21 -45.84 -12.07 -10.55
CA GLY A 21 -46.63 -11.06 -9.87
C GLY A 21 -47.68 -11.71 -8.99
N THR A 22 -47.73 -11.36 -7.73
CA THR A 22 -48.85 -11.64 -6.85
C THR A 22 -49.65 -10.36 -6.62
N ILE A 23 -50.90 -10.42 -7.08
CA ILE A 23 -51.94 -9.41 -6.84
C ILE A 23 -52.30 -9.47 -5.36
N VAL A 24 -52.02 -8.46 -4.59
CA VAL A 24 -52.48 -8.31 -3.21
C VAL A 24 -53.67 -7.36 -3.17
N LYS A 25 -54.75 -7.93 -2.70
CA LYS A 25 -56.05 -7.35 -2.48
C LYS A 25 -56.01 -6.17 -1.49
N LYS A 26 -56.55 -5.05 -1.91
CA LYS A 26 -56.66 -3.80 -1.16
C LYS A 26 -57.65 -3.94 -0.02
N ASN A 27 -57.21 -4.05 1.21
CA ASN A 27 -58.04 -3.87 2.40
C ASN A 27 -57.78 -2.46 2.95
N ASN A 28 -58.77 -1.61 2.80
CA ASN A 28 -58.82 -0.30 3.45
C ASN A 28 -59.15 -0.50 4.94
N SER A 29 -58.16 -0.48 5.79
CA SER A 29 -58.36 -0.22 7.21
C SER A 29 -57.59 1.04 7.53
N ALA A 30 -58.33 2.12 7.86
CA ALA A 30 -57.73 3.36 8.32
C ALA A 30 -56.95 3.10 9.62
N ARG A 31 -55.63 2.96 9.50
CA ARG A 31 -54.72 2.96 10.65
C ARG A 31 -54.27 4.40 10.90
N VAL A 32 -54.62 4.87 12.07
CA VAL A 32 -54.03 6.07 12.68
C VAL A 32 -52.51 5.87 12.69
N SER A 33 -51.80 6.69 11.92
CA SER A 33 -50.35 6.67 11.87
C SER A 33 -49.81 7.13 13.22
N PRO A 34 -48.92 6.36 13.89
CA PRO A 34 -48.16 6.88 15.01
C PRO A 34 -47.25 8.04 14.55
N PRO A 35 -46.96 9.01 15.41
CA PRO A 35 -46.10 10.14 15.05
C PRO A 35 -44.73 9.62 14.60
N PRO A 36 -44.06 10.31 13.63
CA PRO A 36 -42.80 9.87 13.11
C PRO A 36 -41.75 9.85 14.27
N THR A 37 -41.33 8.65 14.63
CA THR A 37 -40.16 8.48 15.48
C THR A 37 -38.97 9.02 14.69
N ILE A 38 -38.45 10.18 15.09
CA ILE A 38 -37.19 10.71 14.58
C ILE A 38 -36.09 9.75 15.02
N THR A 39 -35.79 8.77 14.17
CA THR A 39 -34.60 7.95 14.32
C THR A 39 -33.41 8.88 14.11
N ARG A 40 -32.81 9.29 15.21
CA ARG A 40 -31.56 10.05 15.22
C ARG A 40 -30.51 9.13 14.59
N THR A 41 -30.29 9.30 13.31
CA THR A 41 -29.18 8.67 12.62
C THR A 41 -27.90 9.25 13.23
N THR A 42 -27.30 8.51 14.15
CA THR A 42 -25.95 8.81 14.63
C THR A 42 -25.07 8.78 13.39
N PRO A 43 -24.35 9.88 13.06
CA PRO A 43 -23.40 9.82 11.96
C PRO A 43 -22.43 8.69 12.26
N ASN A 44 -22.41 7.66 11.40
CA ASN A 44 -21.40 6.62 11.44
C ASN A 44 -20.11 7.32 11.01
N THR A 45 -19.36 7.83 11.98
CA THR A 45 -18.00 8.33 11.75
C THR A 45 -17.18 7.08 11.42
N GLN A 46 -17.05 6.77 10.14
CA GLN A 46 -16.08 5.79 9.67
C GLN A 46 -14.71 6.33 10.09
N GLU A 47 -14.13 5.69 11.08
CA GLU A 47 -12.78 6.00 11.54
C GLU A 47 -11.83 5.68 10.38
N THR A 48 -11.28 6.72 9.77
CA THR A 48 -10.34 6.58 8.66
C THR A 48 -9.05 6.00 9.20
N ILE A 49 -8.75 4.77 8.84
CA ILE A 49 -7.49 4.10 9.17
C ILE A 49 -6.35 4.83 8.45
N ARG A 50 -5.41 5.37 9.20
CA ARG A 50 -4.31 6.16 8.67
C ARG A 50 -2.96 5.59 9.09
N VAL A 51 -2.06 5.47 8.12
CA VAL A 51 -0.65 5.12 8.31
C VAL A 51 0.21 6.14 7.58
N ASP A 52 1.26 6.61 8.23
CA ASP A 52 2.20 7.56 7.64
C ASP A 52 3.48 6.79 7.21
N LEU A 53 3.95 7.03 5.97
CA LEU A 53 5.22 6.54 5.45
C LEU A 53 6.14 7.71 5.13
N THR A 54 7.36 7.66 5.63
CA THR A 54 8.40 8.66 5.37
C THR A 54 9.58 8.02 4.68
N LEU A 55 10.06 8.65 3.62
CA LEU A 55 11.29 8.29 2.90
C LEU A 55 12.30 9.41 3.13
N ALA A 56 13.36 9.11 3.87
CA ALA A 56 14.35 10.09 4.25
C ALA A 56 15.78 9.55 4.08
N PRO A 57 16.68 10.28 3.41
CA PRO A 57 18.09 9.93 3.40
C PRO A 57 18.73 10.28 4.77
N GLU A 58 19.75 9.54 5.18
CA GLU A 58 20.55 9.87 6.37
C GLU A 58 21.25 11.23 6.24
N THR A 59 21.52 11.66 5.02
CA THR A 59 22.10 12.98 4.73
C THR A 59 21.34 13.64 3.59
N THR A 60 21.13 14.95 3.72
CA THR A 60 20.50 15.79 2.69
C THR A 60 21.48 16.36 1.66
N SER A 61 22.77 16.09 1.84
CA SER A 61 23.86 16.53 0.94
C SER A 61 24.85 15.37 0.74
N LEU A 62 25.14 15.03 -0.50
CA LEU A 62 25.97 13.90 -0.89
C LEU A 62 26.85 14.30 -2.08
N HIS A 63 28.12 13.89 -2.12
CA HIS A 63 28.97 14.09 -3.28
C HIS A 63 28.84 12.94 -4.27
N VAL A 64 29.14 13.22 -5.53
CA VAL A 64 29.21 12.18 -6.58
C VAL A 64 30.21 11.10 -6.16
N GLY A 65 29.76 9.85 -6.21
CA GLY A 65 30.55 8.68 -5.81
C GLY A 65 30.33 8.25 -4.36
N GLU A 66 29.76 9.09 -3.51
CA GLU A 66 29.43 8.76 -2.13
C GLU A 66 28.16 7.91 -2.03
N GLU A 67 28.04 7.23 -0.90
CA GLU A 67 26.92 6.35 -0.57
C GLU A 67 26.14 6.91 0.61
N THR A 68 24.84 6.71 0.60
CA THR A 68 23.95 7.01 1.72
C THR A 68 22.86 5.95 1.85
N ILE A 69 22.14 5.97 2.97
CA ILE A 69 21.00 5.11 3.22
C ILE A 69 19.74 5.98 3.23
N TYR A 70 18.73 5.52 2.54
CA TYR A 70 17.36 6.01 2.71
C TYR A 70 16.63 5.08 3.67
N ASP A 71 16.20 5.63 4.79
CA ASP A 71 15.28 4.94 5.70
C ASP A 71 13.84 5.16 5.25
N VAL A 72 13.11 4.07 5.13
CA VAL A 72 11.66 4.08 4.96
C VAL A 72 11.03 3.80 6.30
N THR A 73 10.53 4.85 6.95
CA THR A 73 9.92 4.79 8.26
C THR A 73 8.40 4.73 8.14
N ILE A 74 7.79 3.91 8.97
CA ILE A 74 6.33 3.83 9.13
C ILE A 74 5.94 4.37 10.50
N ASP A 75 4.83 5.12 10.56
CA ASP A 75 4.07 5.36 11.79
C ASP A 75 2.68 4.77 11.61
N SER A 76 2.48 3.62 12.19
CA SER A 76 1.21 2.88 12.17
C SER A 76 0.32 3.17 13.38
N ARG A 77 0.78 3.98 14.32
CA ARG A 77 0.10 4.28 15.57
C ARG A 77 -0.25 2.98 16.31
N ASP A 78 -1.56 2.76 16.56
CA ASP A 78 -2.07 1.57 17.26
C ASP A 78 -2.38 0.40 16.32
N LEU A 79 -2.11 0.54 15.02
CA LEU A 79 -2.41 -0.50 14.03
C LEU A 79 -1.32 -1.55 13.98
N GLY A 80 -1.71 -2.81 14.08
CA GLY A 80 -0.80 -3.94 13.92
C GLY A 80 -0.52 -4.21 12.44
N VAL A 81 0.70 -3.96 11.98
CA VAL A 81 1.13 -4.17 10.59
C VAL A 81 1.84 -5.51 10.46
N VAL A 82 1.42 -6.34 9.49
CA VAL A 82 2.01 -7.67 9.23
C VAL A 82 2.67 -7.79 7.87
N ILE A 83 2.28 -6.94 6.90
CA ILE A 83 2.86 -6.92 5.56
C ILE A 83 3.10 -5.46 5.16
N VAL A 84 4.25 -5.18 4.58
CA VAL A 84 4.54 -3.90 3.93
C VAL A 84 5.13 -4.16 2.56
N GLN A 85 4.45 -3.67 1.52
CA GLN A 85 4.95 -3.61 0.15
C GLN A 85 5.35 -2.17 -0.15
N GLY A 86 6.64 -1.90 -0.25
CA GLY A 86 7.19 -0.64 -0.75
C GLY A 86 7.45 -0.73 -2.25
N SER A 87 6.93 0.23 -2.99
CA SER A 87 7.25 0.42 -4.40
C SER A 87 7.81 1.83 -4.60
N PHE A 88 8.94 1.92 -5.31
CA PHE A 88 9.67 3.17 -5.47
C PHE A 88 10.07 3.38 -6.92
N SER A 89 10.18 4.66 -7.29
CA SER A 89 10.84 5.09 -8.52
C SER A 89 12.11 5.86 -8.17
N PHE A 90 13.16 5.68 -8.95
CA PHE A 90 14.40 6.44 -8.80
C PHE A 90 14.93 6.87 -10.17
N ASP A 91 15.78 7.90 -10.18
CA ASP A 91 16.46 8.35 -11.38
C ASP A 91 17.78 7.55 -11.53
N PRO A 92 17.86 6.60 -12.49
CA PRO A 92 19.05 5.77 -12.66
C PRO A 92 20.28 6.53 -13.21
N ALA A 93 20.08 7.75 -13.72
CA ALA A 93 21.20 8.61 -14.10
C ALA A 93 21.87 9.28 -12.87
N ARG A 94 21.14 9.35 -11.76
CA ARG A 94 21.57 10.04 -10.54
C ARG A 94 21.92 9.12 -9.39
N LEU A 95 21.22 8.00 -9.27
CA LEU A 95 21.40 7.03 -8.21
C LEU A 95 21.62 5.62 -8.74
N ALA A 96 22.54 4.89 -8.14
CA ALA A 96 22.59 3.43 -8.22
C ALA A 96 22.06 2.84 -6.91
N ILE A 97 21.20 1.84 -6.99
CA ILE A 97 20.72 1.08 -5.83
C ILE A 97 21.74 -0.02 -5.52
N LEU A 98 22.32 0.01 -4.32
CA LEU A 98 23.35 -0.95 -3.90
C LEU A 98 22.72 -2.13 -3.15
N SER A 99 21.87 -1.86 -2.15
CA SER A 99 21.13 -2.89 -1.43
C SER A 99 19.78 -2.39 -0.95
N ILE A 100 18.89 -3.35 -0.64
CA ILE A 100 17.65 -3.10 0.09
C ILE A 100 17.55 -4.17 1.15
N GLU A 101 17.36 -3.72 2.39
CA GLU A 101 17.38 -4.55 3.57
C GLU A 101 16.16 -4.28 4.47
N PRO A 102 15.68 -5.28 5.23
CA PRO A 102 14.65 -5.06 6.24
C PRO A 102 15.16 -4.14 7.34
N GLY A 103 14.28 -3.24 7.80
CA GLY A 103 14.45 -2.49 9.02
C GLY A 103 13.91 -3.26 10.24
N PRO A 104 14.07 -2.71 11.45
CA PRO A 104 13.70 -3.37 12.68
C PRO A 104 12.20 -3.29 13.03
N PHE A 105 11.38 -2.57 12.27
CA PHE A 105 9.95 -2.38 12.57
C PHE A 105 9.17 -3.69 12.65
N LEU A 106 9.37 -4.60 11.69
CA LEU A 106 8.81 -5.94 11.74
C LEU A 106 9.80 -6.89 12.43
N SER A 107 9.30 -7.66 13.39
CA SER A 107 10.13 -8.66 14.09
C SER A 107 10.33 -9.89 13.20
N GLN A 108 11.58 -10.24 12.90
CA GLN A 108 11.94 -11.40 12.06
C GLN A 108 11.16 -11.42 10.73
N PRO A 109 11.25 -10.39 9.90
CA PRO A 109 10.49 -10.33 8.66
C PRO A 109 11.05 -11.30 7.62
N ASP A 110 10.13 -11.93 6.87
CA ASP A 110 10.45 -12.66 5.66
C ASP A 110 10.37 -11.72 4.45
N VAL A 111 11.34 -11.84 3.54
CA VAL A 111 11.30 -11.17 2.24
C VAL A 111 10.40 -11.96 1.30
N LEU A 112 9.18 -11.47 1.09
CA LEU A 112 8.18 -12.13 0.24
C LEU A 112 8.41 -11.86 -1.25
N ALA A 113 8.88 -10.65 -1.59
CA ALA A 113 9.24 -10.28 -2.95
C ALA A 113 10.33 -9.19 -2.95
N LYS A 114 11.22 -9.26 -3.93
CA LYS A 114 12.25 -8.25 -4.18
C LYS A 114 12.51 -8.13 -5.67
N SER A 115 12.40 -6.92 -6.20
CA SER A 115 12.73 -6.59 -7.58
C SER A 115 13.37 -5.21 -7.65
N VAL A 116 14.46 -5.11 -8.39
CA VAL A 116 15.12 -3.83 -8.72
C VAL A 116 15.35 -3.84 -10.22
N ASP A 117 14.75 -2.88 -10.92
CA ASP A 117 14.99 -2.63 -12.33
C ASP A 117 15.82 -1.34 -12.47
N PRO A 118 17.15 -1.47 -12.68
CA PRO A 118 18.03 -0.31 -12.77
C PRO A 118 17.86 0.46 -14.09
N VAL A 119 17.23 -0.13 -15.11
CA VAL A 119 17.00 0.53 -16.39
C VAL A 119 15.72 1.37 -16.33
N ALA A 120 14.64 0.77 -15.83
CA ALA A 120 13.38 1.48 -15.66
C ALA A 120 13.36 2.39 -14.42
N GLY A 121 14.37 2.32 -13.54
CA GLY A 121 14.41 3.07 -12.30
C GLY A 121 13.29 2.68 -11.33
N LYS A 122 13.04 1.37 -11.17
CA LYS A 122 11.93 0.85 -10.36
C LYS A 122 12.42 -0.12 -9.29
N ILE A 123 11.80 -0.03 -8.13
CA ILE A 123 12.02 -0.93 -7.01
C ILE A 123 10.67 -1.44 -6.51
N SER A 124 10.60 -2.73 -6.20
CA SER A 124 9.51 -3.33 -5.41
C SER A 124 10.11 -4.23 -4.36
N TYR A 125 9.71 -4.01 -3.10
CA TYR A 125 10.20 -4.80 -1.97
C TYR A 125 9.06 -5.07 -1.00
N THR A 126 8.80 -6.34 -0.70
CA THR A 126 7.70 -6.76 0.15
C THR A 126 8.23 -7.58 1.32
N LEU A 127 7.91 -7.12 2.52
CA LEU A 127 8.17 -7.82 3.77
C LEU A 127 6.87 -8.32 4.39
N GLY A 128 6.93 -9.50 4.99
CA GLY A 128 5.86 -10.05 5.84
C GLY A 128 6.42 -10.55 7.16
N SER A 129 5.62 -10.54 8.21
CA SER A 129 5.99 -11.11 9.50
C SER A 129 4.79 -11.75 10.20
N LEU A 130 5.02 -12.87 10.87
CA LEU A 130 4.00 -13.51 11.74
C LEU A 130 3.73 -12.69 13.02
N LYS A 131 4.68 -11.83 13.41
CA LYS A 131 4.54 -10.89 14.51
C LYS A 131 4.35 -9.49 13.95
N TYR A 132 3.22 -8.86 14.28
CA TYR A 132 2.95 -7.51 13.80
C TYR A 132 3.91 -6.47 14.39
N GLY A 133 4.26 -5.47 13.59
CA GLY A 133 4.86 -4.21 14.05
C GLY A 133 3.78 -3.21 14.40
N GLN A 134 4.06 -2.30 15.34
CA GLN A 134 3.12 -1.26 15.79
C GLN A 134 3.89 -0.01 16.22
N GLY A 135 3.28 1.16 16.04
CA GLY A 135 3.91 2.45 16.33
C GLY A 135 4.82 2.90 15.20
N GLU A 136 5.94 3.53 15.57
CA GLU A 136 6.91 4.09 14.63
C GLU A 136 8.17 3.21 14.52
N GLY A 137 8.72 3.08 13.30
CA GLY A 137 9.98 2.39 13.08
C GLY A 137 10.38 2.29 11.61
N VAL A 138 11.64 1.91 11.38
CA VAL A 138 12.19 1.72 10.04
C VAL A 138 11.75 0.36 9.49
N VAL A 139 11.08 0.36 8.34
CA VAL A 139 10.62 -0.85 7.64
C VAL A 139 11.64 -1.34 6.64
N PHE A 140 12.22 -0.43 5.85
CA PHE A 140 13.23 -0.73 4.84
C PHE A 140 14.41 0.22 4.96
N ARG A 141 15.59 -0.27 4.57
CA ARG A 141 16.78 0.52 4.33
C ARG A 141 17.25 0.34 2.90
N ILE A 142 17.33 1.43 2.16
CA ILE A 142 17.73 1.42 0.75
C ILE A 142 19.08 2.12 0.67
N LYS A 143 20.15 1.35 0.45
CA LYS A 143 21.50 1.88 0.27
C LYS A 143 21.67 2.29 -1.18
N VAL A 144 22.09 3.52 -1.39
CA VAL A 144 22.28 4.12 -2.72
C VAL A 144 23.66 4.74 -2.86
N LYS A 145 24.09 4.91 -4.11
CA LYS A 145 25.31 5.65 -4.48
C LYS A 145 24.94 6.78 -5.43
N ALA A 146 25.45 7.97 -5.18
CA ALA A 146 25.31 9.12 -6.06
C ALA A 146 26.16 8.96 -7.32
N LEU A 147 25.58 9.14 -8.49
CA LEU A 147 26.25 9.01 -9.79
C LEU A 147 26.51 10.35 -10.48
N THR A 148 25.61 11.30 -10.34
CA THR A 148 25.69 12.59 -11.04
C THR A 148 25.15 13.69 -10.13
N GLN A 149 25.76 14.86 -10.20
CA GLN A 149 25.36 16.05 -9.45
C GLN A 149 23.93 16.50 -9.81
N THR A 150 23.29 17.19 -8.88
CA THR A 150 21.96 17.80 -9.08
C THR A 150 22.05 19.31 -9.02
N GLN A 151 21.15 19.97 -9.73
CA GLN A 151 20.98 21.43 -9.63
C GLN A 151 19.93 21.71 -8.53
N GLY A 152 20.40 21.86 -7.28
CA GLY A 152 19.54 22.11 -6.13
C GLY A 152 18.94 20.85 -5.52
N LEU A 153 17.92 21.07 -4.67
CA LEU A 153 17.20 20.01 -3.98
C LEU A 153 16.29 19.23 -4.92
N VAL A 154 16.41 17.91 -4.90
CA VAL A 154 15.61 16.99 -5.70
C VAL A 154 15.15 15.80 -4.85
N SER A 155 14.17 15.05 -5.33
CA SER A 155 13.82 13.73 -4.81
C SER A 155 14.21 12.67 -5.84
N PRO A 156 15.48 12.20 -5.83
CA PRO A 156 15.94 11.23 -6.83
C PRO A 156 15.41 9.81 -6.56
N LEU A 157 14.80 9.58 -5.42
CA LEU A 157 14.10 8.36 -5.02
C LEU A 157 12.76 8.77 -4.39
N SER A 158 11.65 8.21 -4.88
CA SER A 158 10.29 8.55 -4.45
C SER A 158 9.37 7.34 -4.40
N PHE A 159 8.28 7.43 -3.64
CA PHE A 159 7.24 6.38 -3.58
C PHE A 159 6.43 6.29 -4.89
N GLU A 160 6.17 5.07 -5.34
CA GLU A 160 5.05 4.78 -6.24
C GLU A 160 3.79 4.52 -5.39
N ARG A 161 3.05 5.59 -5.10
CA ARG A 161 1.96 5.60 -4.10
C ARG A 161 0.88 4.56 -4.35
N GLU A 162 0.45 4.39 -5.61
CA GLU A 162 -0.60 3.45 -6.00
C GLU A 162 -0.19 1.98 -5.85
N LYS A 163 1.11 1.70 -5.86
CA LYS A 163 1.67 0.36 -5.75
C LYS A 163 2.19 0.03 -4.35
N THR A 164 2.34 1.03 -3.48
CA THR A 164 2.73 0.84 -2.09
C THR A 164 1.53 0.41 -1.27
N LYS A 165 1.64 -0.69 -0.51
CA LYS A 165 0.53 -1.30 0.24
C LYS A 165 0.96 -1.73 1.62
N ILE A 166 0.01 -1.67 2.57
CA ILE A 166 0.19 -2.09 3.95
C ILE A 166 -0.91 -3.08 4.31
N GLY A 167 -0.54 -4.25 4.82
CA GLY A 167 -1.47 -5.25 5.32
C GLY A 167 -1.53 -5.19 6.84
N LEU A 168 -2.74 -5.03 7.38
CA LEU A 168 -3.00 -4.98 8.82
C LEU A 168 -3.42 -6.34 9.35
N LYS A 169 -3.06 -6.63 10.61
CA LYS A 169 -3.34 -7.89 11.32
C LYS A 169 -4.80 -8.31 11.25
N ASP A 170 -5.73 -7.37 11.43
CA ASP A 170 -7.16 -7.68 11.50
C ASP A 170 -7.84 -7.79 10.13
N GLN A 171 -7.15 -7.35 9.07
CA GLN A 171 -7.61 -7.44 7.67
C GLN A 171 -7.16 -8.72 6.94
N VAL A 172 -6.19 -9.45 7.51
CA VAL A 172 -5.61 -10.66 6.90
C VAL A 172 -6.49 -11.90 7.12
N LYS A 173 -7.55 -11.82 7.94
CA LYS A 173 -8.45 -12.97 8.23
C LYS A 173 -9.31 -13.41 7.04
N ASP A 174 -9.65 -12.51 6.14
CA ASP A 174 -10.33 -12.84 4.90
C ASP A 174 -9.30 -12.87 3.77
N ILE A 175 -9.21 -14.00 3.06
CA ILE A 175 -8.28 -14.29 1.97
C ILE A 175 -8.53 -13.37 0.73
N GLY A 176 -8.79 -12.12 0.98
CA GLY A 176 -8.92 -11.05 0.02
C GLY A 176 -8.32 -9.81 0.64
N PHE A 177 -7.14 -9.43 0.16
CA PHE A 177 -6.48 -8.17 0.53
C PHE A 177 -7.41 -6.98 0.25
N SER A 178 -8.27 -6.63 1.20
CA SER A 178 -9.01 -5.37 1.13
C SER A 178 -8.15 -4.28 1.78
N VAL A 179 -7.29 -3.67 1.00
CA VAL A 179 -6.48 -2.50 1.37
C VAL A 179 -7.30 -1.20 1.22
N ASP A 180 -8.57 -1.30 0.85
CA ASP A 180 -9.39 -0.18 0.36
C ASP A 180 -9.77 0.87 1.41
N GLN A 181 -9.44 0.68 2.69
CA GLN A 181 -9.81 1.63 3.75
C GLN A 181 -8.62 2.25 4.48
N THR A 182 -7.38 1.89 4.14
CA THR A 182 -6.19 2.47 4.76
C THR A 182 -5.70 3.65 3.94
N VAL A 183 -5.78 4.84 4.49
CA VAL A 183 -5.15 6.03 3.90
C VAL A 183 -3.67 6.02 4.26
N ILE A 184 -2.80 5.92 3.27
CA ILE A 184 -1.36 6.03 3.43
C ILE A 184 -0.95 7.47 3.09
N LEU A 185 -0.33 8.16 4.04
CA LEU A 185 0.29 9.46 3.80
C LEU A 185 1.79 9.27 3.54
N PHE A 186 2.27 9.92 2.50
CA PHE A 186 3.65 9.80 2.04
C PHE A 186 4.39 11.12 2.27
N ASN A 187 5.51 11.05 3.01
CA ASN A 187 6.46 12.14 3.17
C ASN A 187 7.78 11.75 2.51
N GLU A 188 8.33 12.65 1.70
CA GLU A 188 9.60 12.44 1.00
C GLU A 188 10.53 13.62 1.30
N GLN A 189 11.74 13.34 1.77
CA GLN A 189 12.73 14.36 1.99
C GLN A 189 13.58 14.57 0.73
N LEU A 190 13.90 15.81 0.46
CA LEU A 190 14.73 16.21 -0.67
C LEU A 190 16.22 16.14 -0.29
N MET A 191 17.07 15.91 -1.29
CA MET A 191 18.51 15.93 -1.14
C MET A 191 19.19 16.70 -2.27
N THR A 192 20.46 17.09 -2.05
CA THR A 192 21.33 17.66 -3.09
C THR A 192 22.50 16.72 -3.33
N ILE A 193 22.87 16.49 -4.59
CA ILE A 193 24.11 15.80 -4.96
C ILE A 193 25.08 16.84 -5.49
N LEU A 194 26.21 16.98 -4.82
CA LEU A 194 27.31 17.90 -5.14
C LEU A 194 28.34 17.24 -6.07
N SER A 195 29.07 18.06 -6.78
CA SER A 195 30.20 17.63 -7.62
C SER A 195 31.38 17.12 -6.78
#